data_95160fb4dd9c5ae2b5dcc52c19fd0b0a
#
_entry.id   95160fb4dd9c5ae2b5dcc52c19fd0b0a
#
_cell.length_a   1.000
_cell.length_b   1.000
_cell.length_c   1.000
_cell.angle_alpha   90.00
_cell.angle_beta   90.00
_cell.angle_gamma   90.00
#
_symmetry.space_group_name_H-M   'P 1'
#
loop_
_entity.id
_entity.type
_entity.pdbx_description
1 polymer ?
#
loop_
_entity_poly.entity_id
_entity_poly.type
_entity_poly.pdbx_seq_one_letter_code
_entity_poly.pdbx_strand_id
1 'polypeptide(L)'
;TPVKLGDHIATLKIIPFFVQNDNVELAESAMQMMEVAVRPWRNTLRVELIQTRNGTVSSKIQDKALEIQTQRLAFYGIDQLHEYREQHRIEDLAIEINKASARKTDILLILGASAICDRSDIVPSALAEAGGSITYFGMPVDPGNLMLIGALGSMTVIGMPGCVRSPAFNGLDLVLDRLVAGLDVLPADIQAMGVGGLLKPFPSRLNRPATNTLELSA
;
A
#
# COMPACT_ATOMS: atom_id res chain seq x y z
N THR A 1 4.25 -9.89 -1.74
CA THR A 1 5.67 -9.72 -1.35
C THR A 1 6.52 -9.65 -2.60
N PRO A 2 7.37 -8.62 -2.76
CA PRO A 2 8.34 -8.55 -3.85
C PRO A 2 9.28 -9.77 -3.83
N VAL A 3 9.61 -10.30 -5.01
CA VAL A 3 10.53 -11.43 -5.20
C VAL A 3 11.49 -11.16 -6.35
N LYS A 4 12.68 -11.73 -6.27
CA LYS A 4 13.73 -11.67 -7.30
C LYS A 4 13.98 -13.06 -7.86
N LEU A 5 14.64 -13.12 -9.01
CA LEU A 5 15.14 -14.39 -9.55
C LEU A 5 16.08 -15.05 -8.53
N GLY A 6 15.77 -16.29 -8.16
CA GLY A 6 16.50 -17.08 -7.16
C GLY A 6 15.90 -17.05 -5.76
N ASP A 7 14.90 -16.22 -5.49
CA ASP A 7 14.22 -16.21 -4.19
C ASP A 7 13.36 -17.48 -4.01
N HIS A 8 13.33 -17.99 -2.77
CA HIS A 8 12.42 -19.08 -2.40
C HIS A 8 10.99 -18.51 -2.23
N ILE A 9 10.06 -18.97 -3.03
CA ILE A 9 8.65 -18.54 -2.98
C ILE A 9 7.76 -19.50 -2.19
N ALA A 10 8.17 -20.76 -2.05
CA ALA A 10 7.45 -21.77 -1.28
C ALA A 10 8.38 -22.89 -0.82
N THR A 11 8.05 -23.52 0.29
CA THR A 11 8.68 -24.75 0.77
C THR A 11 7.60 -25.77 1.08
N LEU A 12 7.68 -26.95 0.47
CA LEU A 12 6.79 -28.07 0.72
C LEU A 12 7.53 -29.14 1.52
N LYS A 13 6.90 -29.63 2.59
CA LYS A 13 7.41 -30.75 3.40
C LYS A 13 6.31 -31.78 3.62
N ILE A 14 6.61 -33.04 3.31
CA ILE A 14 5.76 -34.17 3.69
C ILE A 14 6.22 -34.61 5.07
N ILE A 15 5.36 -34.46 6.07
CA ILE A 15 5.71 -34.77 7.47
C ILE A 15 5.43 -36.22 7.83
N PRO A 16 4.26 -36.80 7.52
CA PRO A 16 3.98 -38.18 7.85
C PRO A 16 4.61 -39.17 6.86
N PHE A 17 5.08 -40.33 7.37
CA PHE A 17 5.60 -41.40 6.52
C PHE A 17 4.50 -42.14 5.74
N PHE A 18 3.26 -42.09 6.26
CA PHE A 18 2.08 -42.70 5.62
C PHE A 18 0.90 -41.73 5.72
N VAL A 19 0.16 -41.61 4.63
CA VAL A 19 -1.06 -40.79 4.54
C VAL A 19 -2.13 -41.65 3.87
N GLN A 20 -3.36 -41.64 4.40
CA GLN A 20 -4.49 -42.28 3.75
C GLN A 20 -4.81 -41.59 2.42
N ASN A 21 -5.23 -42.33 1.39
CA ASN A 21 -5.50 -41.79 0.07
C ASN A 21 -6.53 -40.63 0.09
N ASP A 22 -7.57 -40.74 0.90
CA ASP A 22 -8.60 -39.71 1.03
C ASP A 22 -8.00 -38.34 1.47
N ASN A 23 -6.97 -38.38 2.33
CA ASN A 23 -6.26 -37.16 2.76
C ASN A 23 -5.35 -36.59 1.66
N VAL A 24 -4.82 -37.45 0.77
CA VAL A 24 -4.06 -37.01 -0.40
C VAL A 24 -4.99 -36.32 -1.38
N GLU A 25 -6.16 -36.85 -1.69
CA GLU A 25 -7.16 -36.26 -2.56
C GLU A 25 -7.66 -34.92 -2.02
N LEU A 26 -7.88 -34.80 -0.70
CA LEU A 26 -8.22 -33.52 -0.05
C LEU A 26 -7.09 -32.50 -0.16
N ALA A 27 -5.84 -32.91 0.02
CA ALA A 27 -4.69 -32.04 -0.12
C ALA A 27 -4.51 -31.55 -1.57
N GLU A 28 -4.64 -32.45 -2.54
CA GLU A 28 -4.58 -32.12 -3.97
C GLU A 28 -5.70 -31.14 -4.36
N SER A 29 -6.92 -31.36 -3.91
CA SER A 29 -8.05 -30.47 -4.13
C SER A 29 -7.82 -29.09 -3.52
N ALA A 30 -7.26 -29.02 -2.31
CA ALA A 30 -6.89 -27.77 -1.66
C ALA A 30 -5.77 -27.03 -2.40
N MET A 31 -4.78 -27.76 -2.91
CA MET A 31 -3.67 -27.19 -3.69
C MET A 31 -4.13 -26.64 -5.04
N GLN A 32 -5.10 -27.26 -5.69
CA GLN A 32 -5.69 -26.74 -6.94
C GLN A 32 -6.37 -25.37 -6.75
N MET A 33 -6.83 -25.07 -5.54
CA MET A 33 -7.41 -23.76 -5.19
C MET A 33 -6.36 -22.70 -4.83
N MET A 34 -5.09 -23.08 -4.66
CA MET A 34 -3.99 -22.20 -4.30
C MET A 34 -3.19 -21.81 -5.55
N GLU A 35 -3.49 -20.67 -6.13
CA GLU A 35 -2.65 -20.12 -7.21
C GLU A 35 -1.43 -19.42 -6.60
N VAL A 36 -0.24 -19.98 -6.80
CA VAL A 36 1.02 -19.31 -6.53
C VAL A 36 1.53 -18.72 -7.84
N ALA A 37 1.36 -17.42 -8.02
CA ALA A 37 1.77 -16.73 -9.23
C ALA A 37 2.73 -15.57 -8.91
N VAL A 38 3.75 -15.41 -9.75
CA VAL A 38 4.61 -14.23 -9.77
C VAL A 38 4.13 -13.31 -10.88
N ARG A 39 3.85 -12.05 -10.52
CA ARG A 39 3.37 -11.03 -11.46
C ARG A 39 4.41 -9.93 -11.60
N PRO A 40 4.69 -9.46 -12.83
CA PRO A 40 5.58 -8.32 -13.03
C PRO A 40 4.93 -7.03 -12.51
N TRP A 41 5.76 -6.05 -12.14
CA TRP A 41 5.30 -4.71 -11.82
C TRP A 41 4.69 -4.03 -13.05
N ARG A 42 3.55 -3.35 -12.88
CA ARG A 42 2.94 -2.48 -13.89
C ARG A 42 3.58 -1.08 -13.80
N ASN A 43 4.76 -0.93 -14.34
CA ASN A 43 5.55 0.31 -14.28
C ASN A 43 5.04 1.43 -15.20
N THR A 44 4.01 1.16 -16.01
CA THR A 44 3.36 2.16 -16.88
C THR A 44 2.18 2.88 -16.23
N LEU A 45 1.89 2.60 -14.94
CA LEU A 45 0.82 3.26 -14.21
C LEU A 45 1.08 4.75 -14.11
N ARG A 46 0.03 5.55 -14.38
CA ARG A 46 0.02 6.98 -14.11
C ARG A 46 -0.31 7.22 -12.64
N VAL A 47 0.69 7.69 -11.90
CA VAL A 47 0.55 8.02 -10.48
C VAL A 47 0.65 9.53 -10.31
N GLU A 48 -0.29 10.10 -9.55
CA GLU A 48 -0.29 11.52 -9.20
C GLU A 48 -0.32 11.68 -7.67
N LEU A 49 0.28 12.75 -7.19
CA LEU A 49 0.32 13.14 -5.79
C LEU A 49 -0.36 14.49 -5.60
N ILE A 50 -1.39 14.55 -4.77
CA ILE A 50 -1.91 15.81 -4.25
C ILE A 50 -1.37 16.00 -2.84
N GLN A 51 -0.70 17.12 -2.58
CA GLN A 51 -0.37 17.55 -1.24
C GLN A 51 -1.23 18.77 -0.86
N THR A 52 -1.93 18.69 0.27
CA THR A 52 -2.71 19.83 0.73
C THR A 52 -1.94 20.70 1.72
N ARG A 53 -2.32 21.97 1.83
CA ARG A 53 -1.70 22.95 2.71
C ARG A 53 -2.76 23.80 3.45
N ASN A 54 -2.48 24.10 4.70
CA ASN A 54 -3.34 24.91 5.56
C ASN A 54 -2.56 26.04 6.28
N GLY A 55 -1.39 26.39 5.76
CA GLY A 55 -0.49 27.39 6.37
C GLY A 55 0.44 26.83 7.45
N THR A 56 0.22 25.60 7.98
CA THR A 56 1.09 24.98 8.98
C THR A 56 2.17 24.08 8.35
N VAL A 57 1.94 23.58 7.15
CA VAL A 57 2.89 22.75 6.41
C VAL A 57 3.73 23.62 5.49
N SER A 58 5.04 23.67 5.74
CA SER A 58 5.97 24.44 4.90
C SER A 58 6.21 23.75 3.55
N SER A 59 6.55 24.54 2.51
CA SER A 59 6.94 24.02 1.19
C SER A 59 8.09 23.03 1.28
N LYS A 60 9.08 23.27 2.17
CA LYS A 60 10.21 22.35 2.40
C LYS A 60 9.77 20.96 2.86
N ILE A 61 8.72 20.87 3.68
CA ILE A 61 8.16 19.57 4.11
C ILE A 61 7.48 18.88 2.94
N GLN A 62 6.77 19.65 2.10
CA GLN A 62 6.12 19.11 0.89
C GLN A 62 7.15 18.64 -0.14
N ASP A 63 8.21 19.43 -0.38
CA ASP A 63 9.29 19.06 -1.30
C ASP A 63 9.97 17.73 -0.87
N LYS A 64 10.29 17.62 0.43
CA LYS A 64 10.84 16.38 0.98
C LYS A 64 9.87 15.20 0.86
N ALA A 65 8.58 15.43 1.07
CA ALA A 65 7.58 14.38 0.91
C ALA A 65 7.47 13.92 -0.55
N LEU A 66 7.52 14.85 -1.51
CA LEU A 66 7.56 14.54 -2.94
C LEU A 66 8.79 13.68 -3.28
N GLU A 67 9.97 14.06 -2.82
CA GLU A 67 11.20 13.29 -3.04
C GLU A 67 11.07 11.86 -2.53
N ILE A 68 10.55 11.67 -1.31
CA ILE A 68 10.35 10.36 -0.71
C ILE A 68 9.35 9.52 -1.52
N GLN A 69 8.22 10.10 -1.96
CA GLN A 69 7.26 9.34 -2.77
C GLN A 69 7.83 9.01 -4.16
N THR A 70 8.60 9.91 -4.75
CA THR A 70 9.29 9.63 -6.03
C THR A 70 10.26 8.45 -5.88
N GLN A 71 11.07 8.43 -4.84
CA GLN A 71 11.98 7.30 -4.55
C GLN A 71 11.21 6.00 -4.29
N ARG A 72 10.07 6.06 -3.58
CA ARG A 72 9.20 4.93 -3.30
C ARG A 72 8.63 4.32 -4.58
N LEU A 73 8.18 5.14 -5.51
CA LEU A 73 7.63 4.69 -6.80
C LEU A 73 8.70 4.20 -7.76
N ALA A 74 9.90 4.78 -7.72
CA ALA A 74 11.05 4.32 -8.49
C ALA A 74 11.44 2.86 -8.19
N PHE A 75 11.17 2.37 -6.95
CA PHE A 75 11.34 0.96 -6.60
C PHE A 75 10.52 0.02 -7.50
N TYR A 76 9.37 0.47 -8.00
CA TYR A 76 8.49 -0.27 -8.92
C TYR A 76 8.77 0.03 -10.40
N GLY A 77 9.77 0.86 -10.69
CA GLY A 77 10.06 1.32 -12.05
C GLY A 77 9.09 2.40 -12.55
N ILE A 78 8.39 3.08 -11.65
CA ILE A 78 7.53 4.23 -11.97
C ILE A 78 8.35 5.49 -11.73
N ASP A 79 8.91 6.06 -12.82
CA ASP A 79 9.88 7.15 -12.74
C ASP A 79 9.22 8.54 -12.76
N GLN A 80 7.92 8.63 -13.06
CA GLN A 80 7.21 9.91 -13.15
C GLN A 80 6.12 10.00 -12.09
N LEU A 81 6.27 10.96 -11.19
CA LEU A 81 5.27 11.37 -10.23
C LEU A 81 4.91 12.84 -10.44
N HIS A 82 3.67 13.10 -10.85
CA HIS A 82 3.16 14.47 -11.01
C HIS A 82 2.57 14.95 -9.69
N GLU A 83 3.05 16.12 -9.20
CA GLU A 83 2.57 16.71 -7.95
C GLU A 83 1.64 17.90 -8.21
N TYR A 84 0.61 18.00 -7.38
CA TYR A 84 -0.31 19.13 -7.28
C TYR A 84 -0.42 19.57 -5.83
N ARG A 85 -0.48 20.87 -5.59
CA ARG A 85 -0.56 21.44 -4.23
C ARG A 85 -1.80 22.31 -4.11
N GLU A 86 -2.73 21.86 -3.27
CA GLU A 86 -4.02 22.50 -3.09
C GLU A 86 -4.23 23.01 -1.67
N GLN A 87 -5.22 23.87 -1.47
CA GLN A 87 -5.65 24.24 -0.13
C GLN A 87 -6.28 23.01 0.57
N HIS A 88 -6.12 22.94 1.90
CA HIS A 88 -6.71 21.87 2.70
C HIS A 88 -8.19 22.19 2.95
N ARG A 89 -8.99 22.19 1.90
CA ARG A 89 -10.43 22.42 1.88
C ARG A 89 -11.11 21.39 0.99
N ILE A 90 -12.34 21.05 1.33
CA ILE A 90 -13.11 20.01 0.65
C ILE A 90 -13.26 20.34 -0.83
N GLU A 91 -13.73 21.57 -1.13
CA GLU A 91 -14.06 22.01 -2.49
C GLU A 91 -12.83 22.03 -3.41
N ASP A 92 -11.70 22.58 -2.93
CA ASP A 92 -10.47 22.66 -3.72
C ASP A 92 -9.92 21.29 -4.01
N LEU A 93 -9.92 20.41 -3.01
CA LEU A 93 -9.43 19.05 -3.15
C LEU A 93 -10.36 18.20 -4.04
N ALA A 94 -11.69 18.34 -3.93
CA ALA A 94 -12.65 17.63 -4.79
C ALA A 94 -12.47 18.03 -6.27
N ILE A 95 -12.25 19.31 -6.56
CA ILE A 95 -11.94 19.80 -7.91
C ILE A 95 -10.69 19.11 -8.46
N GLU A 96 -9.61 19.02 -7.67
CA GLU A 96 -8.35 18.44 -8.14
C GLU A 96 -8.44 16.91 -8.27
N ILE A 97 -9.20 16.23 -7.41
CA ILE A 97 -9.52 14.80 -7.57
C ILE A 97 -10.23 14.54 -8.91
N ASN A 98 -11.22 15.38 -9.27
CA ASN A 98 -11.92 15.28 -10.55
C ASN A 98 -11.00 15.54 -11.75
N LYS A 99 -10.08 16.50 -11.65
CA LYS A 99 -9.06 16.75 -12.69
C LYS A 99 -8.12 15.55 -12.84
N ALA A 100 -7.68 14.92 -11.73
CA ALA A 100 -6.87 13.72 -11.78
C ALA A 100 -7.59 12.57 -12.52
N SER A 101 -8.88 12.37 -12.25
CA SER A 101 -9.71 11.41 -12.98
C SER A 101 -9.79 11.73 -14.48
N ALA A 102 -9.99 13.01 -14.84
CA ALA A 102 -10.01 13.44 -16.24
C ALA A 102 -8.66 13.23 -16.95
N ARG A 103 -7.54 13.31 -16.24
CA ARG A 103 -6.19 13.00 -16.74
C ARG A 103 -5.93 11.49 -16.86
N LYS A 104 -6.91 10.64 -16.51
CA LYS A 104 -6.80 9.17 -16.51
C LYS A 104 -5.69 8.66 -15.59
N THR A 105 -5.61 9.24 -14.40
CA THR A 105 -4.72 8.78 -13.34
C THR A 105 -5.16 7.39 -12.87
N ASP A 106 -4.23 6.46 -12.75
CA ASP A 106 -4.50 5.10 -12.25
C ASP A 106 -4.52 5.07 -10.71
N ILE A 107 -3.53 5.72 -10.09
CA ILE A 107 -3.40 5.81 -8.64
C ILE A 107 -3.22 7.28 -8.24
N LEU A 108 -4.14 7.78 -7.44
CA LEU A 108 -4.05 9.11 -6.85
C LEU A 108 -3.66 9.00 -5.38
N LEU A 109 -2.49 9.55 -5.05
CA LEU A 109 -1.98 9.66 -3.68
C LEU A 109 -2.37 11.03 -3.12
N ILE A 110 -3.02 11.09 -1.96
CA ILE A 110 -3.39 12.35 -1.30
C ILE A 110 -2.71 12.44 0.06
N LEU A 111 -1.81 13.41 0.23
CA LEU A 111 -1.14 13.69 1.50
C LEU A 111 -1.73 14.95 2.12
N GLY A 112 -2.62 14.75 3.08
CA GLY A 112 -3.29 15.82 3.80
C GLY A 112 -2.34 16.67 4.66
N ALA A 113 -2.67 17.97 4.85
CA ALA A 113 -2.02 18.82 5.83
C ALA A 113 -2.31 18.37 7.27
N SER A 114 -3.40 17.65 7.49
CA SER A 114 -3.74 16.96 8.75
C SER A 114 -3.83 15.44 8.52
N ALA A 115 -3.73 14.67 9.60
CA ALA A 115 -4.02 13.25 9.56
C ALA A 115 -5.51 13.00 9.27
N ILE A 116 -5.82 11.85 8.68
CA ILE A 116 -7.20 11.40 8.43
C ILE A 116 -7.61 10.55 9.63
N CYS A 117 -8.38 11.11 10.54
CA CYS A 117 -8.81 10.45 11.78
C CYS A 117 -10.28 10.04 11.76
N ASP A 118 -11.08 10.68 10.90
CA ASP A 118 -12.52 10.45 10.77
C ASP A 118 -12.97 10.45 9.30
N ARG A 119 -14.10 9.79 9.05
CA ARG A 119 -14.70 9.75 7.70
C ARG A 119 -15.28 11.10 7.26
N SER A 120 -15.47 12.03 8.18
CA SER A 120 -15.91 13.41 7.93
C SER A 120 -14.75 14.39 7.75
N ASP A 121 -13.51 13.94 7.85
CA ASP A 121 -12.34 14.78 7.58
C ASP A 121 -12.28 15.25 6.12
N ILE A 122 -11.43 16.22 5.82
CA ILE A 122 -11.37 16.89 4.52
C ILE A 122 -11.11 15.91 3.37
N VAL A 123 -10.17 14.96 3.53
CA VAL A 123 -9.79 14.06 2.43
C VAL A 123 -10.93 13.08 2.08
N PRO A 124 -11.54 12.35 3.03
CA PRO A 124 -12.68 11.49 2.72
C PRO A 124 -13.90 12.27 2.24
N SER A 125 -14.18 13.46 2.80
CA SER A 125 -15.29 14.32 2.37
C SER A 125 -15.09 14.84 0.94
N ALA A 126 -13.87 15.25 0.58
CA ALA A 126 -13.54 15.69 -0.78
C ALA A 126 -13.66 14.56 -1.80
N LEU A 127 -13.28 13.33 -1.44
CA LEU A 127 -13.48 12.17 -2.31
C LEU A 127 -14.97 11.91 -2.54
N ALA A 128 -15.80 11.98 -1.50
CA ALA A 128 -17.24 11.83 -1.60
C ALA A 128 -17.87 12.94 -2.45
N GLU A 129 -17.46 14.21 -2.28
CA GLU A 129 -17.91 15.35 -3.07
C GLU A 129 -17.52 15.24 -4.55
N ALA A 130 -16.35 14.66 -4.83
CA ALA A 130 -15.93 14.35 -6.20
C ALA A 130 -16.74 13.20 -6.85
N GLY A 131 -17.63 12.54 -6.11
CA GLY A 131 -18.43 11.39 -6.58
C GLY A 131 -17.70 10.06 -6.41
N GLY A 132 -16.62 10.01 -5.66
CA GLY A 132 -15.90 8.78 -5.33
C GLY A 132 -16.51 8.03 -4.13
N SER A 133 -15.97 6.85 -3.89
CA SER A 133 -16.38 6.00 -2.78
C SER A 133 -15.19 5.57 -1.92
N ILE A 134 -15.41 5.38 -0.61
CA ILE A 134 -14.42 4.87 0.31
C ILE A 134 -14.58 3.34 0.40
N THR A 135 -13.57 2.61 -0.04
CA THR A 135 -13.52 1.15 0.03
C THR A 135 -13.10 0.69 1.43
N TYR A 136 -12.07 1.34 2.00
CA TYR A 136 -11.55 1.00 3.31
C TYR A 136 -11.01 2.22 4.05
N PHE A 137 -11.21 2.24 5.36
CA PHE A 137 -10.77 3.34 6.23
C PHE A 137 -10.03 2.79 7.45
N GLY A 138 -8.81 3.23 7.63
CA GLY A 138 -7.87 2.68 8.61
C GLY A 138 -7.27 1.36 8.14
N MET A 139 -6.15 0.93 8.70
CA MET A 139 -5.61 -0.40 8.46
C MET A 139 -4.87 -0.92 9.69
N PRO A 140 -4.84 -2.24 9.94
CA PRO A 140 -4.21 -2.83 11.11
C PRO A 140 -2.68 -2.97 10.94
N VAL A 141 -2.02 -1.91 10.46
CA VAL A 141 -0.57 -1.85 10.20
C VAL A 141 0.00 -0.58 10.81
N ASP A 142 1.08 -0.68 11.58
CA ASP A 142 1.78 0.47 12.15
C ASP A 142 3.30 0.39 11.87
N PRO A 143 3.86 1.41 11.21
CA PRO A 143 3.23 2.65 10.75
C PRO A 143 2.36 2.45 9.51
N GLY A 144 1.27 3.24 9.40
CA GLY A 144 0.37 3.21 8.25
C GLY A 144 -1.13 3.19 8.59
N ASN A 145 -1.49 3.07 9.86
CA ASN A 145 -2.85 2.80 10.34
C ASN A 145 -3.92 3.81 9.89
N LEU A 146 -3.58 5.09 9.74
CA LEU A 146 -4.52 6.15 9.33
C LEU A 146 -4.58 6.30 7.79
N MET A 147 -4.73 5.19 7.08
CA MET A 147 -4.85 5.17 5.63
C MET A 147 -6.32 5.08 5.20
N LEU A 148 -6.65 5.79 4.13
CA LEU A 148 -7.91 5.66 3.43
C LEU A 148 -7.65 5.06 2.05
N ILE A 149 -8.46 4.09 1.64
CA ILE A 149 -8.48 3.55 0.28
C ILE A 149 -9.89 3.78 -0.27
N GLY A 150 -9.96 4.36 -1.45
CA GLY A 150 -11.20 4.63 -2.15
C GLY A 150 -11.01 4.57 -3.66
N ALA A 151 -12.06 4.92 -4.37
CA ALA A 151 -12.06 4.91 -5.84
C ALA A 151 -12.93 6.04 -6.40
N LEU A 152 -12.54 6.54 -7.58
CA LEU A 152 -13.36 7.37 -8.43
C LEU A 152 -13.30 6.82 -9.87
N GLY A 153 -14.38 6.17 -10.32
CA GLY A 153 -14.34 5.38 -11.54
C GLY A 153 -13.30 4.25 -11.46
N SER A 154 -12.36 4.22 -12.40
CA SER A 154 -11.24 3.24 -12.40
C SER A 154 -10.02 3.70 -11.60
N MET A 155 -9.98 4.97 -11.16
CA MET A 155 -8.87 5.53 -10.41
C MET A 155 -8.92 5.06 -8.95
N THR A 156 -7.83 4.45 -8.47
CA THR A 156 -7.65 4.16 -7.04
C THR A 156 -7.21 5.43 -6.33
N VAL A 157 -7.86 5.79 -5.24
CA VAL A 157 -7.52 6.97 -4.41
C VAL A 157 -7.01 6.50 -3.06
N ILE A 158 -5.82 6.97 -2.67
CA ILE A 158 -5.20 6.64 -1.39
C ILE A 158 -5.01 7.92 -0.58
N GLY A 159 -5.78 8.07 0.50
CA GLY A 159 -5.52 9.06 1.53
C GLY A 159 -4.39 8.58 2.42
N MET A 160 -3.24 9.22 2.32
CA MET A 160 -2.00 8.75 2.93
C MET A 160 -1.88 9.17 4.39
N PRO A 161 -1.39 8.29 5.28
CA PRO A 161 -1.06 8.65 6.66
C PRO A 161 0.21 9.51 6.72
N GLY A 162 0.34 10.34 7.75
CA GLY A 162 1.48 11.25 7.90
C GLY A 162 2.86 10.58 7.96
N CYS A 163 2.93 9.31 8.37
CA CYS A 163 4.19 8.54 8.46
C CYS A 163 4.84 8.29 7.09
N VAL A 164 4.13 8.42 5.96
CA VAL A 164 4.69 8.27 4.61
C VAL A 164 5.72 9.35 4.26
N ARG A 165 5.78 10.44 5.04
CA ARG A 165 6.84 11.46 4.95
C ARG A 165 8.21 10.92 5.37
N SER A 166 8.26 9.72 5.93
CA SER A 166 9.49 8.97 6.19
C SER A 166 9.75 7.95 5.08
N PRO A 167 11.01 7.69 4.69
CA PRO A 167 11.34 6.64 3.72
C PRO A 167 11.18 5.23 4.30
N ALA A 168 10.91 5.10 5.60
CA ALA A 168 10.73 3.80 6.25
C ALA A 168 9.53 3.05 5.67
N PHE A 169 9.67 1.72 5.57
CA PHE A 169 8.61 0.82 5.14
C PHE A 169 7.37 0.95 6.04
N ASN A 170 6.21 1.05 5.45
CA ASN A 170 4.94 1.27 6.15
C ASN A 170 3.74 0.68 5.38
N GLY A 171 2.53 0.88 5.88
CA GLY A 171 1.32 0.34 5.27
C GLY A 171 1.09 0.74 3.81
N LEU A 172 1.56 1.92 3.37
CA LEU A 172 1.46 2.33 1.97
C LEU A 172 2.23 1.39 1.05
N ASP A 173 3.41 0.92 1.48
CA ASP A 173 4.23 0.01 0.67
C ASP A 173 3.51 -1.33 0.44
N LEU A 174 2.81 -1.85 1.47
CA LEU A 174 2.02 -3.08 1.35
C LEU A 174 0.85 -2.94 0.36
N VAL A 175 0.22 -1.77 0.33
CA VAL A 175 -0.87 -1.46 -0.61
C VAL A 175 -0.32 -1.28 -2.03
N LEU A 176 0.78 -0.53 -2.19
CA LEU A 176 1.42 -0.32 -3.48
C LEU A 176 1.93 -1.63 -4.09
N ASP A 177 2.54 -2.53 -3.30
CA ASP A 177 2.96 -3.86 -3.75
C ASP A 177 1.83 -4.61 -4.47
N ARG A 178 0.61 -4.53 -3.94
CA ARG A 178 -0.56 -5.18 -4.54
C ARG A 178 -1.04 -4.45 -5.79
N LEU A 179 -1.25 -3.15 -5.71
CA LEU A 179 -1.76 -2.34 -6.81
C LEU A 179 -0.85 -2.38 -8.03
N VAL A 180 0.47 -2.27 -7.81
CA VAL A 180 1.45 -2.31 -8.90
C VAL A 180 1.59 -3.71 -9.48
N ALA A 181 1.35 -4.77 -8.70
CA ALA A 181 1.26 -6.14 -9.22
C ALA A 181 -0.08 -6.43 -9.95
N GLY A 182 -1.00 -5.47 -10.04
CA GLY A 182 -2.31 -5.65 -10.68
C GLY A 182 -3.28 -6.48 -9.84
N LEU A 183 -3.10 -6.49 -8.53
CA LEU A 183 -4.02 -7.14 -7.59
C LEU A 183 -4.99 -6.10 -7.04
N ASP A 184 -6.24 -6.51 -6.88
CA ASP A 184 -7.20 -5.70 -6.15
C ASP A 184 -6.81 -5.59 -4.68
N VAL A 185 -7.20 -4.49 -4.06
CA VAL A 185 -7.05 -4.27 -2.62
C VAL A 185 -8.43 -4.26 -1.98
N LEU A 186 -8.87 -5.45 -1.60
CA LEU A 186 -10.17 -5.64 -0.97
C LEU A 186 -10.09 -5.43 0.55
N PRO A 187 -11.21 -5.13 1.22
CA PRO A 187 -11.25 -5.02 2.69
C PRO A 187 -10.64 -6.22 3.42
N ALA A 188 -10.90 -7.44 2.94
CA ALA A 188 -10.33 -8.66 3.51
C ALA A 188 -8.81 -8.73 3.42
N ASP A 189 -8.22 -8.22 2.31
CA ASP A 189 -6.77 -8.15 2.14
C ASP A 189 -6.14 -7.21 3.16
N ILE A 190 -6.75 -6.05 3.38
CA ILE A 190 -6.28 -5.08 4.39
C ILE A 190 -6.37 -5.68 5.79
N GLN A 191 -7.48 -6.34 6.12
CA GLN A 191 -7.66 -6.98 7.43
C GLN A 191 -6.61 -8.07 7.68
N ALA A 192 -6.30 -8.86 6.65
CA ALA A 192 -5.28 -9.92 6.74
C ALA A 192 -3.86 -9.37 7.01
N MET A 193 -3.57 -8.12 6.64
CA MET A 193 -2.28 -7.47 6.94
C MET A 193 -2.05 -7.23 8.44
N GLY A 194 -3.07 -7.39 9.30
CA GLY A 194 -2.94 -7.26 10.76
C GLY A 194 -1.99 -8.30 11.37
N VAL A 195 -1.90 -9.48 10.78
CA VAL A 195 -0.93 -10.50 11.18
C VAL A 195 0.48 -10.08 10.72
N GLY A 196 1.32 -9.66 11.67
CA GLY A 196 2.63 -9.06 11.36
C GLY A 196 2.60 -7.57 11.00
N GLY A 197 1.44 -6.92 11.12
CA GLY A 197 1.25 -5.51 10.77
C GLY A 197 1.98 -4.50 11.68
N LEU A 198 2.54 -4.94 12.81
CA LEU A 198 3.45 -4.11 13.60
C LEU A 198 4.84 -4.13 12.95
N LEU A 199 5.11 -3.14 12.12
CA LEU A 199 6.35 -3.04 11.32
C LEU A 199 7.51 -2.41 12.12
N LYS A 200 7.20 -1.64 13.17
CA LYS A 200 8.21 -1.04 14.04
C LYS A 200 8.90 -2.12 14.88
N PRO A 201 10.22 -1.97 15.14
CA PRO A 201 10.92 -2.82 16.10
C PRO A 201 10.23 -2.70 17.46
N PHE A 202 9.82 -3.83 18.04
CA PHE A 202 9.30 -3.88 19.39
C PHE A 202 10.45 -4.15 20.37
N PRO A 203 10.53 -3.53 21.56
CA PRO A 203 11.66 -3.68 22.47
C PRO A 203 12.03 -5.14 22.78
N SER A 204 11.03 -6.04 22.89
CA SER A 204 11.27 -7.47 23.10
C SER A 204 11.89 -8.18 21.89
N ARG A 205 11.84 -7.58 20.69
CA ARG A 205 12.49 -8.12 19.49
C ARG A 205 13.93 -7.65 19.34
N LEU A 206 14.31 -6.55 20.01
CA LEU A 206 15.67 -6.03 19.97
C LEU A 206 16.69 -6.99 20.63
N ASN A 207 16.22 -7.90 21.50
CA ASN A 207 17.04 -8.91 22.16
C ASN A 207 17.06 -10.26 21.43
N ARG A 208 16.35 -10.42 20.33
CA ARG A 208 16.54 -11.59 19.46
C ARG A 208 17.71 -11.29 18.52
N PRO A 209 18.75 -12.13 18.48
CA PRO A 209 19.76 -12.03 17.43
C PRO A 209 18.99 -12.08 16.10
N ALA A 210 19.34 -11.18 15.17
CA ALA A 210 18.90 -11.28 13.80
C ALA A 210 19.05 -12.76 13.41
N THR A 211 17.99 -13.39 12.95
CA THR A 211 18.08 -14.76 12.44
C THR A 211 19.15 -14.72 11.37
N ASN A 212 20.34 -15.22 11.75
CA ASN A 212 21.43 -15.40 10.83
C ASN A 212 20.85 -16.10 9.60
N THR A 213 20.98 -15.51 8.46
CA THR A 213 21.16 -16.21 7.22
C THR A 213 21.93 -17.49 7.55
N LEU A 214 21.26 -18.63 7.52
CA LEU A 214 21.93 -19.92 7.49
C LEU A 214 22.80 -19.89 6.23
N GLU A 215 24.09 -19.56 6.40
CA GLU A 215 25.09 -19.95 5.45
C GLU A 215 25.06 -21.48 5.46
N LEU A 216 24.35 -22.04 4.50
CA LEU A 216 24.52 -23.42 4.08
C LEU A 216 25.88 -23.46 3.36
N SER A 217 26.92 -23.62 4.16
CA SER A 217 28.18 -24.12 3.64
C SER A 217 27.97 -25.55 3.15
N ALA A 218 28.43 -25.78 1.95
CA ALA A 218 28.41 -26.96 1.11
C ALA A 218 28.64 -28.29 1.84
#